data_57d93e441effb8608fa7a86bdc9201fc
#
_entry.id   57d93e441effb8608fa7a86bdc9201fc
#
_cell.length_a   1.000
_cell.length_b   1.000
_cell.length_c   1.000
_cell.angle_alpha   90.00
_cell.angle_beta   90.00
_cell.angle_gamma   90.00
#
_symmetry.space_group_name_H-M   'P 1'
#
loop_
_entity.id
_entity.type
_entity.pdbx_description
1 polymer ?
#
loop_
_entity_poly.entity_id
_entity_poly.type
_entity_poly.pdbx_seq_one_letter_code
_entity_poly.pdbx_strand_id
1 'polypeptide(L)' 'MEKMIRSFGRTELAQLYFPGLTPDGAWHKLRAWLLLNPRLSHFYELRRRTFTPAEVQLIYNELGEP' A
#
# COMPACT_ATOMS: atom_id res chain seq x y z
N MET A 1 14.06 -5.81 14.12
CA MET A 1 14.18 -6.19 12.71
C MET A 1 13.75 -5.04 11.83
N GLU A 2 14.54 -4.70 10.86
CA GLU A 2 14.22 -3.60 9.98
C GLU A 2 13.17 -3.97 8.95
N LYS A 3 12.28 -3.04 8.64
CA LYS A 3 11.38 -3.19 7.52
C LYS A 3 12.15 -3.05 6.22
N MET A 4 11.91 -3.96 5.32
CA MET A 4 12.51 -3.89 3.99
C MET A 4 11.73 -2.89 3.13
N ILE A 5 12.44 -1.88 2.60
CA ILE A 5 11.88 -0.93 1.66
C ILE A 5 12.27 -1.38 0.26
N ARG A 6 11.30 -1.87 -0.50
CA ARG A 6 11.50 -2.38 -1.84
C ARG A 6 10.24 -2.18 -2.67
N SER A 7 10.30 -2.55 -3.94
CA SER A 7 9.10 -2.58 -4.75
C SER A 7 8.15 -3.68 -4.25
N PHE A 8 6.88 -3.39 -4.24
CA PHE A 8 5.84 -4.36 -3.89
C PHE A 8 4.75 -4.32 -4.93
N GLY A 9 4.17 -5.47 -5.24
CA GLY A 9 2.90 -5.51 -5.92
C GLY A 9 1.84 -4.88 -5.00
N ARG A 10 0.83 -4.24 -5.60
CA ARG A 10 -0.19 -3.54 -4.79
C ARG A 10 -0.97 -4.52 -3.90
N THR A 11 -1.29 -5.71 -4.40
CA THR A 11 -1.95 -6.72 -3.58
C THR A 11 -1.02 -7.30 -2.55
N GLU A 12 0.26 -7.44 -2.89
CA GLU A 12 1.28 -7.90 -1.97
C GLU A 12 1.41 -6.94 -0.79
N LEU A 13 1.53 -5.65 -1.07
CA LEU A 13 1.63 -4.64 -0.02
C LEU A 13 0.35 -4.61 0.82
N ALA A 14 -0.81 -4.68 0.16
CA ALA A 14 -2.09 -4.66 0.86
C ALA A 14 -2.21 -5.84 1.83
N GLN A 15 -1.73 -7.02 1.45
CA GLN A 15 -1.79 -8.18 2.33
C GLN A 15 -0.86 -8.07 3.53
N LEU A 16 0.20 -7.27 3.44
CA LEU A 16 1.01 -6.98 4.62
C LEU A 16 0.22 -6.19 5.66
N TYR A 17 -0.64 -5.27 5.20
CA TYR A 17 -1.49 -4.49 6.11
C TYR A 17 -2.72 -5.28 6.59
N PHE A 18 -3.23 -6.16 5.75
CA PHE A 18 -4.46 -6.91 6.04
C PHE A 18 -4.25 -8.39 5.74
N PRO A 19 -3.43 -9.08 6.55
CA PRO A 19 -3.04 -10.46 6.23
C PRO A 19 -4.20 -11.47 6.30
N GLY A 20 -5.29 -11.11 6.95
CA GLY A 20 -6.46 -12.00 7.03
C GLY A 20 -7.38 -11.92 5.83
N LEU A 21 -7.12 -11.03 4.88
CA LEU A 21 -7.98 -10.84 3.71
C LEU A 21 -7.38 -11.51 2.48
N THR A 22 -8.24 -11.77 1.48
CA THR A 22 -7.77 -12.20 0.17
C THR A 22 -6.96 -11.07 -0.48
N PRO A 23 -6.12 -11.36 -1.49
CA PRO A 23 -5.37 -10.31 -2.16
C PRO A 23 -6.25 -9.16 -2.67
N ASP A 24 -7.36 -9.48 -3.33
CA ASP A 24 -8.26 -8.45 -3.84
C ASP A 24 -8.95 -7.69 -2.71
N GLY A 25 -9.41 -8.40 -1.68
CA GLY A 25 -10.05 -7.79 -0.54
C GLY A 25 -9.10 -6.85 0.21
N ALA A 26 -7.86 -7.30 0.40
CA ALA A 26 -6.84 -6.48 1.04
C ALA A 26 -6.55 -5.22 0.23
N TRP A 27 -6.44 -5.35 -1.10
CA TRP A 27 -6.20 -4.21 -1.96
C TRP A 27 -7.36 -3.21 -1.93
N HIS A 28 -8.60 -3.69 -1.99
CA HIS A 28 -9.77 -2.79 -1.91
C HIS A 28 -9.76 -2.00 -0.61
N LYS A 29 -9.39 -2.63 0.49
CA LYS A 29 -9.34 -1.94 1.78
C LYS A 29 -8.19 -0.94 1.85
N LEU A 30 -7.01 -1.33 1.41
CA LEU A 30 -5.87 -0.41 1.39
C LEU A 30 -6.14 0.76 0.45
N ARG A 31 -6.72 0.50 -0.70
CA ARG A 31 -7.05 1.53 -1.68
C ARG A 31 -7.98 2.58 -1.07
N ALA A 32 -8.97 2.15 -0.29
CA ALA A 32 -9.86 3.08 0.39
C ALA A 32 -9.11 3.95 1.39
N TRP A 33 -8.15 3.39 2.11
CA TRP A 33 -7.31 4.16 3.03
C TRP A 33 -6.46 5.18 2.29
N LEU A 34 -5.89 4.79 1.15
CA LEU A 34 -5.09 5.70 0.34
C LEU A 34 -5.92 6.88 -0.15
N LEU A 35 -7.17 6.62 -0.53
CA LEU A 35 -8.06 7.68 -0.99
C LEU A 35 -8.37 8.70 0.09
N LEU A 36 -8.46 8.26 1.34
CA LEU A 36 -8.79 9.13 2.47
C LEU A 36 -7.61 10.02 2.91
N ASN A 37 -6.39 9.67 2.51
CA ASN A 37 -5.20 10.43 2.89
C ASN A 37 -4.83 11.39 1.75
N PRO A 38 -4.85 12.72 1.99
CA PRO A 38 -4.58 13.67 0.89
C PRO A 38 -3.19 13.55 0.29
N ARG A 39 -2.24 12.98 1.03
CA ARG A 39 -0.88 12.77 0.50
C ARG A 39 -0.76 11.49 -0.33
N LEU A 40 -1.73 10.60 -0.21
CA LEU A 40 -1.69 9.30 -0.86
C LEU A 40 -2.83 9.11 -1.85
N SER A 41 -3.75 10.06 -1.92
CA SER A 41 -4.97 9.90 -2.71
C SER A 41 -4.68 9.70 -4.20
N HIS A 42 -3.57 10.21 -4.71
CA HIS A 42 -3.19 10.01 -6.10
C HIS A 42 -2.89 8.54 -6.43
N PHE A 43 -2.57 7.73 -5.43
CA PHE A 43 -2.34 6.31 -5.64
C PHE A 43 -3.64 5.54 -5.92
N TYR A 44 -4.79 6.13 -5.60
CA TYR A 44 -6.08 5.52 -5.87
C TYR A 44 -6.28 5.26 -7.37
N GLU A 45 -5.76 6.15 -8.20
CA GLU A 45 -5.89 6.07 -9.65
C GLU A 45 -4.69 5.42 -10.31
N LEU A 46 -3.78 4.84 -9.53
CA LEU A 46 -2.58 4.23 -10.04
C LEU A 46 -2.92 3.06 -10.95
N ARG A 47 -2.42 3.13 -12.18
CA ARG A 47 -2.68 2.06 -13.16
C ARG A 47 -1.66 0.94 -13.08
N ARG A 48 -0.46 1.24 -12.57
CA ARG A 48 0.55 0.21 -12.35
C ARG A 48 0.09 -0.71 -11.23
N ARG A 49 0.52 -1.96 -11.31
CA ARG A 49 0.19 -2.95 -10.28
C ARG A 49 1.26 -3.06 -9.21
N THR A 50 2.26 -2.20 -9.28
CA THR A 50 3.38 -2.21 -8.33
C THR A 50 3.65 -0.82 -7.83
N PHE A 51 4.18 -0.75 -6.60
CA PHE A 51 4.68 0.48 -6.02
C PHE A 51 6.19 0.47 -6.04
N THR A 52 6.80 1.61 -6.35
CA THR A 52 8.25 1.76 -6.25
C THR A 52 8.66 1.84 -4.78
N PRO A 53 9.96 1.62 -4.48
CA PRO A 53 10.42 1.78 -3.10
C PRO A 53 10.11 3.14 -2.49
N ALA A 54 10.21 4.22 -3.27
CA ALA A 54 9.89 5.56 -2.77
C ALA A 54 8.41 5.68 -2.42
N GLU A 55 7.54 5.09 -3.23
CA GLU A 55 6.09 5.09 -2.96
C GLU A 55 5.77 4.26 -1.71
N VAL A 56 6.43 3.12 -1.54
CA VAL A 56 6.26 2.29 -0.36
C VAL A 56 6.70 3.07 0.89
N GLN A 57 7.82 3.78 0.81
CA GLN A 57 8.28 4.58 1.93
C GLN A 57 7.27 5.65 2.31
N LEU A 58 6.68 6.32 1.31
CA LEU A 58 5.66 7.33 1.57
C LEU A 58 4.44 6.73 2.25
N ILE A 59 4.00 5.56 1.79
CA ILE A 59 2.86 4.87 2.40
C ILE A 59 3.18 4.51 3.85
N TYR A 60 4.38 3.98 4.11
CA TYR A 60 4.79 3.65 5.47
C TYR A 60 4.83 4.88 6.36
N ASN A 61 5.29 6.02 5.83
CA ASN A 61 5.37 7.25 6.61
C ASN A 61 3.98 7.77 6.98
N GLU A 62 2.99 7.59 6.12
CA GLU A 62 1.64 8.12 6.34
C GLU A 62 0.73 7.15 7.08
N LEU A 63 0.81 5.85 6.77
CA LEU A 63 -0.06 4.85 7.37
C LEU A 63 0.61 4.07 8.50
N GLY A 64 1.92 4.18 8.61
CA GLY A 64 2.69 3.34 9.51
C GLY A 64 3.10 2.05 8.83
N GLU A 65 4.03 1.34 9.43
CA GLU A 65 4.49 0.06 8.91
C GLU A 65 3.46 -1.04 9.22
N PRO A 66 3.29 -1.99 8.30
CA PRO A 66 2.32 -3.07 8.50
C PRO A 66 2.68 -4.04 9.64
#